data_db4bf052e28b9a6222c7671d4f98fb1a
#
_entry.id   db4bf052e28b9a6222c7671d4f98fb1a
#
_cell.length_a   1.000
_cell.length_b   1.000
_cell.length_c   1.000
_cell.angle_alpha   90.00
_cell.angle_beta   90.00
_cell.angle_gamma   90.00
#
_symmetry.space_group_name_H-M   'P 1'
#
loop_
_entity.id
_entity.type
_entity.pdbx_description
1 polymer ?
#
loop_
_entity_poly.entity_id
_entity_poly.type
_entity_poly.pdbx_seq_one_letter_code
_entity_poly.pdbx_strand_id
1 'polypeptide(L)'
;SSRTDVAVLPSKQPKWNKKWEAFKEKMQGHPVFKRFTGMSEPVVTKSQEIAEDIRERWETSDHPVVHKIQDINETVFGESTAALSFKEIRRRDPSFSLPEFVAEVQEVIRPVLGAFFKGDTEVLNKYCSKEVIERCKAEHQAFDSQGIIFDNKILHISEVEVRETKMMGDSPIIILAFQTQQVYCIRDKLGSIKEGGKDTIHTVYYAWAMQLVEAEELGEGAIHPIWRLKEMQQLGVAALI
;
A
#
# COMPACT_ATOMS: atom_id res chain seq x y z
N SER A 1 -43.24 6.57 -8.70
CA SER A 1 -41.84 6.51 -9.11
C SER A 1 -41.35 7.89 -9.49
N SER A 2 -40.74 8.59 -8.56
CA SER A 2 -40.10 9.88 -8.78
C SER A 2 -38.59 9.63 -8.86
N ARG A 3 -38.04 9.74 -10.07
CA ARG A 3 -36.61 9.87 -10.30
C ARG A 3 -36.22 11.28 -9.86
N THR A 4 -35.43 11.40 -8.83
CA THR A 4 -34.74 12.63 -8.48
C THR A 4 -33.40 12.62 -9.22
N ASP A 5 -33.38 13.24 -10.41
CA ASP A 5 -32.14 13.57 -11.08
C ASP A 5 -31.46 14.70 -10.32
N VAL A 6 -30.41 14.36 -9.59
CA VAL A 6 -29.53 15.36 -8.97
C VAL A 6 -28.63 15.90 -10.07
N ALA A 7 -28.97 17.08 -10.58
CA ALA A 7 -28.09 17.82 -11.47
C ALA A 7 -26.88 18.31 -10.66
N VAL A 8 -25.73 17.67 -10.86
CA VAL A 8 -24.47 18.19 -10.35
C VAL A 8 -24.05 19.38 -11.18
N LEU A 9 -24.27 20.58 -10.65
CA LEU A 9 -23.73 21.80 -11.24
C LEU A 9 -22.20 21.73 -11.18
N PRO A 10 -21.49 22.00 -12.30
CA PRO A 10 -20.05 22.06 -12.28
C PRO A 10 -19.62 23.23 -11.40
N SER A 11 -19.16 22.93 -10.20
CA SER A 11 -18.53 23.92 -9.34
C SER A 11 -17.26 24.42 -10.00
N LYS A 12 -17.08 25.74 -10.10
CA LYS A 12 -15.80 26.34 -10.51
C LYS A 12 -14.71 25.78 -9.60
N GLN A 13 -13.83 24.94 -10.15
CA GLN A 13 -12.74 24.34 -9.40
C GLN A 13 -11.92 25.45 -8.73
N PRO A 14 -11.73 25.41 -7.40
CA PRO A 14 -10.93 26.40 -6.71
C PRO A 14 -9.49 26.40 -7.26
N LYS A 15 -8.82 27.56 -7.24
CA LYS A 15 -7.42 27.73 -7.74
C LYS A 15 -6.42 26.73 -7.11
N TRP A 16 -6.75 26.19 -5.95
CA TRP A 16 -6.02 25.13 -5.27
C TRP A 16 -6.03 23.81 -6.05
N ASN A 17 -7.17 23.39 -6.58
CA ASN A 17 -7.27 22.13 -7.32
C ASN A 17 -6.36 22.15 -8.56
N LYS A 18 -6.21 23.30 -9.22
CA LYS A 18 -5.26 23.43 -10.35
C LYS A 18 -3.81 23.25 -9.90
N LYS A 19 -3.43 23.81 -8.74
CA LYS A 19 -2.08 23.64 -8.18
C LYS A 19 -1.84 22.20 -7.74
N TRP A 20 -2.84 21.56 -7.18
CA TRP A 20 -2.79 20.17 -6.76
C TRP A 20 -2.69 19.21 -7.95
N GLU A 21 -3.50 19.43 -8.98
CA GLU A 21 -3.42 18.64 -10.22
C GLU A 21 -2.07 18.83 -10.93
N ALA A 22 -1.58 20.06 -11.03
CA ALA A 22 -0.26 20.34 -11.58
C ALA A 22 0.87 19.70 -10.76
N PHE A 23 0.72 19.65 -9.44
CA PHE A 23 1.65 18.96 -8.54
C PHE A 23 1.62 17.45 -8.77
N LYS A 24 0.43 16.84 -8.83
CA LYS A 24 0.27 15.42 -9.15
C LYS A 24 0.91 15.09 -10.50
N GLU A 25 0.65 15.87 -11.53
CA GLU A 25 1.18 15.69 -12.87
C GLU A 25 2.72 15.76 -12.88
N LYS A 26 3.29 16.75 -12.18
CA LYS A 26 4.74 16.90 -12.03
C LYS A 26 5.38 15.72 -11.28
N MET A 27 4.70 15.21 -10.26
CA MET A 27 5.18 14.09 -9.44
C MET A 27 4.96 12.73 -10.11
N GLN A 28 3.98 12.58 -10.99
CA GLN A 28 3.75 11.35 -11.76
C GLN A 28 4.96 10.96 -12.64
N GLY A 29 5.78 11.95 -13.05
CA GLY A 29 7.04 11.71 -13.73
C GLY A 29 8.16 11.18 -12.84
N HIS A 30 8.04 11.28 -11.50
CA HIS A 30 9.08 10.87 -10.57
C HIS A 30 8.96 9.37 -10.26
N PRO A 31 10.04 8.57 -10.33
CA PRO A 31 9.97 7.12 -10.14
C PRO A 31 9.45 6.70 -8.76
N VAL A 32 9.64 7.54 -7.75
CA VAL A 32 9.11 7.34 -6.39
C VAL A 32 7.59 7.49 -6.35
N PHE A 33 7.05 8.45 -7.06
CA PHE A 33 5.62 8.74 -7.08
C PHE A 33 4.83 7.80 -7.98
N LYS A 34 5.40 7.31 -9.08
CA LYS A 34 4.78 6.30 -9.95
C LYS A 34 4.46 5.00 -9.22
N ARG A 35 5.26 4.62 -8.23
CA ARG A 35 5.01 3.43 -7.40
C ARG A 35 3.88 3.63 -6.39
N PHE A 36 3.70 4.86 -5.93
CA PHE A 36 2.68 5.22 -4.95
C PHE A 36 1.34 5.60 -5.58
N THR A 37 1.39 6.26 -6.71
CA THR A 37 0.22 6.72 -7.47
C THR A 37 -0.09 5.85 -8.69
N GLY A 38 0.28 4.60 -8.73
CA GLY A 38 -0.33 3.64 -9.69
C GLY A 38 -1.87 3.72 -9.66
N MET A 39 -2.36 4.78 -9.11
CA MET A 39 -3.70 5.28 -8.93
C MET A 39 -4.08 6.16 -10.09
N SER A 40 -4.67 5.55 -11.06
CA SER A 40 -5.66 6.20 -11.88
C SER A 40 -6.77 6.74 -10.94
N GLU A 41 -7.34 7.87 -11.32
CA GLU A 41 -8.44 8.62 -10.71
C GLU A 41 -9.40 7.81 -9.81
N PRO A 42 -9.99 8.42 -8.76
CA PRO A 42 -10.98 7.75 -7.94
C PRO A 42 -12.08 7.17 -8.82
N VAL A 43 -12.07 5.85 -8.96
CA VAL A 43 -13.11 5.15 -9.71
C VAL A 43 -14.31 5.07 -8.79
N VAL A 44 -15.32 5.88 -9.08
CA VAL A 44 -16.63 5.83 -8.43
C VAL A 44 -17.37 4.62 -9.00
N THR A 45 -17.20 3.44 -8.39
CA THR A 45 -17.93 2.22 -8.77
C THR A 45 -18.48 1.53 -7.54
N LYS A 46 -19.55 0.75 -7.72
CA LYS A 46 -20.16 -0.03 -6.66
C LYS A 46 -19.17 -1.08 -6.14
N SER A 47 -19.15 -1.33 -4.86
CA SER A 47 -18.14 -2.11 -4.14
C SER A 47 -17.85 -3.51 -4.68
N GLN A 48 -18.78 -4.15 -5.39
CA GLN A 48 -18.59 -5.47 -6.01
C GLN A 48 -17.81 -5.41 -7.33
N GLU A 49 -18.05 -4.39 -8.15
CA GLU A 49 -17.33 -4.18 -9.42
C GLU A 49 -15.87 -3.84 -9.18
N ILE A 50 -15.57 -3.14 -8.08
CA ILE A 50 -14.20 -2.77 -7.69
C ILE A 50 -13.39 -4.00 -7.30
N ALA A 51 -13.95 -4.93 -6.55
CA ALA A 51 -13.24 -6.15 -6.14
C ALA A 51 -12.87 -7.03 -7.34
N GLU A 52 -13.75 -7.11 -8.35
CA GLU A 52 -13.49 -7.83 -9.60
C GLU A 52 -12.48 -7.10 -10.48
N ASP A 53 -12.58 -5.77 -10.63
CA ASP A 53 -11.66 -4.95 -11.41
C ASP A 53 -10.23 -4.94 -10.80
N ILE A 54 -10.13 -4.94 -9.48
CA ILE A 54 -8.83 -5.04 -8.79
C ILE A 54 -8.22 -6.41 -8.99
N ARG A 55 -9.02 -7.47 -8.93
CA ARG A 55 -8.55 -8.83 -9.19
C ARG A 55 -8.06 -8.99 -10.63
N GLU A 56 -8.81 -8.46 -11.59
CA GLU A 56 -8.44 -8.45 -13.00
C GLU A 56 -7.20 -7.61 -13.27
N ARG A 57 -7.08 -6.42 -12.66
CA ARG A 57 -5.88 -5.58 -12.72
C ARG A 57 -4.67 -6.21 -12.07
N TRP A 58 -4.85 -6.95 -11.00
CA TRP A 58 -3.78 -7.71 -10.36
C TRP A 58 -3.28 -8.81 -11.29
N GLU A 59 -4.18 -9.51 -11.97
CA GLU A 59 -3.85 -10.57 -12.92
C GLU A 59 -3.27 -10.03 -14.25
N THR A 60 -3.62 -8.79 -14.63
CA THR A 60 -3.21 -8.16 -15.90
C THR A 60 -2.22 -7.01 -15.77
N SER A 61 -1.80 -6.68 -14.55
CA SER A 61 -0.94 -5.52 -14.30
C SER A 61 0.46 -5.69 -14.88
N ASP A 62 0.85 -4.74 -15.72
CA ASP A 62 2.20 -4.59 -16.29
C ASP A 62 3.26 -4.07 -15.30
N HIS A 63 2.97 -4.12 -14.00
CA HIS A 63 3.90 -3.65 -12.98
C HIS A 63 5.13 -4.57 -12.90
N PRO A 64 6.37 -4.03 -12.78
CA PRO A 64 7.60 -4.84 -12.74
C PRO A 64 7.63 -5.90 -11.64
N VAL A 65 6.92 -5.66 -10.52
CA VAL A 65 6.77 -6.65 -9.44
C VAL A 65 5.82 -7.76 -9.87
N VAL A 66 4.72 -7.43 -10.57
CA VAL A 66 3.75 -8.41 -11.08
C VAL A 66 4.35 -9.21 -12.25
N HIS A 67 5.10 -8.58 -13.17
CA HIS A 67 5.78 -9.28 -14.26
C HIS A 67 6.88 -10.22 -13.75
N LYS A 68 7.69 -9.83 -12.80
CA LYS A 68 8.64 -10.74 -12.14
C LYS A 68 7.93 -11.89 -11.41
N ILE A 69 6.66 -11.70 -11.06
CA ILE A 69 5.81 -12.70 -10.44
C ILE A 69 5.31 -13.72 -11.46
N GLN A 70 4.92 -13.30 -12.65
CA GLN A 70 4.38 -14.17 -13.71
C GLN A 70 5.46 -15.00 -14.42
N ASP A 71 6.67 -14.48 -14.57
CA ASP A 71 7.78 -15.16 -15.28
C ASP A 71 8.40 -16.34 -14.50
N ILE A 72 8.06 -16.52 -13.21
CA ILE A 72 8.60 -17.60 -12.39
C ILE A 72 7.59 -18.74 -12.21
N ASN A 73 6.62 -18.86 -13.10
CA ASN A 73 5.65 -19.97 -13.04
C ASN A 73 6.24 -21.27 -13.66
N GLU A 74 7.56 -21.38 -13.72
CA GLU A 74 8.21 -22.63 -14.11
C GLU A 74 8.42 -23.51 -12.89
N THR A 75 7.79 -24.68 -12.94
CA THR A 75 8.05 -25.83 -12.09
C THR A 75 9.52 -26.22 -12.17
N VAL A 76 10.32 -25.75 -11.24
CA VAL A 76 11.67 -26.28 -11.05
C VAL A 76 11.53 -27.59 -10.28
N PHE A 77 11.80 -28.71 -10.95
CA PHE A 77 11.78 -30.07 -10.39
C PHE A 77 10.44 -30.54 -9.77
N GLY A 78 9.28 -30.06 -10.27
CA GLY A 78 7.97 -30.50 -9.82
C GLY A 78 7.47 -29.89 -8.51
N GLU A 79 8.24 -29.01 -7.86
CA GLU A 79 7.79 -28.23 -6.71
C GLU A 79 7.24 -26.88 -7.15
N SER A 80 6.11 -26.45 -6.59
CA SER A 80 5.58 -25.11 -6.83
C SER A 80 6.48 -24.04 -6.20
N THR A 81 6.50 -22.83 -6.78
CA THR A 81 7.25 -21.70 -6.21
C THR A 81 6.83 -21.38 -4.77
N ALA A 82 5.56 -21.57 -4.43
CA ALA A 82 5.07 -21.43 -3.08
C ALA A 82 5.67 -22.47 -2.12
N ALA A 83 5.74 -23.73 -2.55
CA ALA A 83 6.32 -24.80 -1.75
C ALA A 83 7.81 -24.55 -1.44
N LEU A 84 8.57 -24.11 -2.44
CA LEU A 84 9.98 -23.73 -2.27
C LEU A 84 10.15 -22.57 -1.28
N SER A 85 9.28 -21.57 -1.36
CA SER A 85 9.30 -20.44 -0.44
C SER A 85 9.00 -20.84 0.98
N PHE A 86 7.99 -21.67 1.22
CA PHE A 86 7.67 -22.17 2.55
C PHE A 86 8.77 -23.07 3.12
N LYS A 87 9.42 -23.86 2.28
CA LYS A 87 10.57 -24.67 2.69
C LYS A 87 11.70 -23.77 3.19
N GLU A 88 12.01 -22.70 2.46
CA GLU A 88 13.05 -21.74 2.86
C GLU A 88 12.65 -20.96 4.12
N ILE A 89 11.39 -20.55 4.26
CA ILE A 89 10.89 -19.90 5.47
C ILE A 89 11.09 -20.80 6.69
N ARG A 90 10.68 -22.06 6.60
CA ARG A 90 10.83 -23.03 7.70
C ARG A 90 12.29 -23.39 8.00
N ARG A 91 13.16 -23.32 6.99
CA ARG A 91 14.60 -23.48 7.20
C ARG A 91 15.17 -22.37 8.08
N ARG A 92 14.72 -21.11 7.84
CA ARG A 92 15.16 -19.92 8.59
C ARG A 92 14.46 -19.81 9.94
N ASP A 93 13.18 -20.12 9.96
CA ASP A 93 12.33 -20.09 11.15
C ASP A 93 11.51 -21.39 11.25
N PRO A 94 12.05 -22.41 11.96
CA PRO A 94 11.33 -23.68 12.13
C PRO A 94 10.00 -23.57 12.87
N SER A 95 9.79 -22.48 13.61
CA SER A 95 8.54 -22.22 14.35
C SER A 95 7.49 -21.48 13.53
N PHE A 96 7.78 -21.13 12.30
CA PHE A 96 6.88 -20.36 11.45
C PHE A 96 5.51 -21.00 11.29
N SER A 97 4.49 -20.21 11.56
CA SER A 97 3.07 -20.54 11.37
C SER A 97 2.41 -19.45 10.52
N LEU A 98 1.87 -19.83 9.37
CA LEU A 98 1.20 -18.87 8.47
C LEU A 98 0.02 -18.16 9.14
N PRO A 99 -0.86 -18.84 9.90
CA PRO A 99 -1.93 -18.16 10.62
C PRO A 99 -1.44 -17.14 11.65
N GLU A 100 -0.38 -17.46 12.39
CA GLU A 100 0.22 -16.54 13.36
C GLU A 100 0.86 -15.34 12.66
N PHE A 101 1.58 -15.57 11.57
CA PHE A 101 2.14 -14.51 10.74
C PHE A 101 1.06 -13.56 10.22
N VAL A 102 -0.05 -14.07 9.69
CA VAL A 102 -1.17 -13.26 9.22
C VAL A 102 -1.78 -12.44 10.35
N ALA A 103 -1.94 -13.03 11.54
CA ALA A 103 -2.43 -12.33 12.71
C ALA A 103 -1.48 -11.19 13.16
N GLU A 104 -0.18 -11.43 13.15
CA GLU A 104 0.83 -10.40 13.44
C GLU A 104 0.79 -9.26 12.42
N VAL A 105 0.69 -9.56 11.13
CA VAL A 105 0.55 -8.54 10.08
C VAL A 105 -0.73 -7.73 10.30
N GLN A 106 -1.84 -8.37 10.63
CA GLN A 106 -3.12 -7.70 10.92
C GLN A 106 -2.95 -6.62 12.00
N GLU A 107 -2.17 -6.90 13.04
CA GLU A 107 -1.91 -5.96 14.14
C GLU A 107 -0.99 -4.81 13.75
N VAL A 108 -0.04 -5.03 12.84
CA VAL A 108 0.94 -3.99 12.48
C VAL A 108 0.46 -3.05 11.37
N ILE A 109 -0.61 -3.36 10.66
CA ILE A 109 -1.12 -2.51 9.57
C ILE A 109 -1.44 -1.10 10.07
N ARG A 110 -2.19 -0.99 11.16
CA ARG A 110 -2.60 0.31 11.70
C ARG A 110 -1.42 1.18 12.13
N PRO A 111 -0.47 0.71 12.95
CA PRO A 111 0.69 1.51 13.32
C PRO A 111 1.58 1.87 12.11
N VAL A 112 1.77 0.96 11.16
CA VAL A 112 2.60 1.21 9.97
C VAL A 112 1.95 2.25 9.06
N LEU A 113 0.68 2.11 8.70
CA LEU A 113 -0.01 3.09 7.86
C LEU A 113 -0.14 4.44 8.57
N GLY A 114 -0.41 4.45 9.88
CA GLY A 114 -0.44 5.67 10.67
C GLY A 114 0.89 6.40 10.68
N ALA A 115 1.99 5.67 10.85
CA ALA A 115 3.33 6.21 10.78
C ALA A 115 3.67 6.72 9.37
N PHE A 116 3.24 6.01 8.34
CA PHE A 116 3.44 6.42 6.95
C PHE A 116 2.70 7.73 6.66
N PHE A 117 1.48 7.90 7.11
CA PHE A 117 0.72 9.13 6.94
C PHE A 117 1.34 10.34 7.67
N LYS A 118 1.98 10.10 8.82
CA LYS A 118 2.62 11.15 9.62
C LYS A 118 4.08 11.40 9.27
N GLY A 119 4.70 10.50 8.51
CA GLY A 119 6.14 10.54 8.29
C GLY A 119 6.97 10.14 9.51
N ASP A 120 6.42 9.32 10.39
CA ASP A 120 7.10 8.82 11.59
C ASP A 120 8.07 7.70 11.24
N THR A 121 9.32 8.08 10.98
CA THR A 121 10.36 7.13 10.55
C THR A 121 10.83 6.21 11.68
N GLU A 122 10.67 6.59 12.94
CA GLU A 122 11.07 5.75 14.08
C GLU A 122 10.17 4.49 14.14
N VAL A 123 8.87 4.67 13.97
CA VAL A 123 7.94 3.53 13.90
C VAL A 123 8.18 2.71 12.64
N LEU A 124 8.37 3.36 11.49
CA LEU A 124 8.63 2.65 10.23
C LEU A 124 9.92 1.83 10.26
N ASN A 125 10.96 2.29 10.96
CA ASN A 125 12.20 1.54 11.13
C ASN A 125 12.03 0.17 11.82
N LYS A 126 10.96 0.01 12.61
CA LYS A 126 10.67 -1.27 13.30
C LYS A 126 10.09 -2.31 12.36
N TYR A 127 9.37 -1.89 11.32
CA TYR A 127 8.54 -2.78 10.50
C TYR A 127 8.89 -2.80 9.02
N CYS A 128 9.55 -1.76 8.52
CA CYS A 128 9.71 -1.52 7.10
C CYS A 128 11.16 -1.61 6.64
N SER A 129 11.34 -1.92 5.37
CA SER A 129 12.62 -1.85 4.70
C SER A 129 13.08 -0.39 4.52
N LYS A 130 14.36 -0.24 4.29
CA LYS A 130 14.96 1.07 4.00
C LYS A 130 14.29 1.75 2.79
N GLU A 131 13.94 1.00 1.77
CA GLU A 131 13.30 1.50 0.55
C GLU A 131 11.92 2.11 0.84
N VAL A 132 11.11 1.47 1.69
CA VAL A 132 9.80 2.00 2.10
C VAL A 132 9.97 3.29 2.90
N ILE A 133 10.95 3.33 3.81
CA ILE A 133 11.25 4.52 4.63
C ILE A 133 11.71 5.69 3.77
N GLU A 134 12.64 5.46 2.84
CA GLU A 134 13.13 6.52 1.95
C GLU A 134 12.02 7.05 1.03
N ARG A 135 11.12 6.19 0.58
CA ARG A 135 9.95 6.61 -0.18
C ARG A 135 9.01 7.48 0.66
N CYS A 136 8.76 7.11 1.90
CA CYS A 136 7.96 7.91 2.84
C CYS A 136 8.58 9.28 3.06
N LYS A 137 9.89 9.35 3.30
CA LYS A 137 10.62 10.62 3.47
C LYS A 137 10.52 11.51 2.23
N ALA A 138 10.77 10.94 1.05
CA ALA A 138 10.72 11.70 -0.20
C ALA A 138 9.32 12.27 -0.47
N GLU A 139 8.28 11.49 -0.20
CA GLU A 139 6.89 11.90 -0.34
C GLU A 139 6.53 13.02 0.63
N HIS A 140 6.88 12.90 1.90
CA HIS A 140 6.65 13.94 2.90
C HIS A 140 7.42 15.23 2.61
N GLN A 141 8.64 15.15 2.09
CA GLN A 141 9.38 16.32 1.61
C GLN A 141 8.66 17.03 0.46
N ALA A 142 8.12 16.25 -0.49
CA ALA A 142 7.37 16.80 -1.61
C ALA A 142 6.09 17.51 -1.13
N PHE A 143 5.36 16.93 -0.21
CA PHE A 143 4.15 17.54 0.37
C PHE A 143 4.49 18.79 1.19
N ASP A 144 5.50 18.72 2.00
CA ASP A 144 5.93 19.84 2.83
C ASP A 144 6.38 21.05 1.98
N SER A 145 7.10 20.80 0.88
CA SER A 145 7.49 21.84 -0.07
C SER A 145 6.30 22.54 -0.73
N GLN A 146 5.16 21.87 -0.83
CA GLN A 146 3.90 22.40 -1.38
C GLN A 146 2.97 22.97 -0.29
N GLY A 147 3.38 22.91 0.97
CA GLY A 147 2.55 23.34 2.09
C GLY A 147 1.32 22.48 2.33
N ILE A 148 1.43 21.20 2.02
CA ILE A 148 0.34 20.21 2.12
C ILE A 148 0.55 19.33 3.34
N ILE A 149 -0.52 19.10 4.09
CA ILE A 149 -0.55 18.17 5.21
C ILE A 149 -1.66 17.16 4.96
N PHE A 150 -1.32 15.87 4.99
CA PHE A 150 -2.29 14.79 4.97
C PHE A 150 -2.80 14.49 6.38
N ASP A 151 -4.08 14.69 6.59
CA ASP A 151 -4.77 14.38 7.85
C ASP A 151 -5.70 13.18 7.68
N ASN A 152 -5.18 12.12 7.05
CA ASN A 152 -5.91 10.89 6.83
C ASN A 152 -5.97 10.07 8.13
N LYS A 153 -7.11 9.40 8.35
CA LYS A 153 -7.32 8.53 9.51
C LYS A 153 -7.92 7.21 9.07
N ILE A 154 -7.36 6.12 9.60
CA ILE A 154 -7.87 4.78 9.36
C ILE A 154 -9.05 4.52 10.28
N LEU A 155 -10.20 4.21 9.69
CA LEU A 155 -11.43 3.86 10.41
C LEU A 155 -11.55 2.35 10.60
N HIS A 156 -11.31 1.59 9.54
CA HIS A 156 -11.46 0.14 9.52
C HIS A 156 -10.39 -0.50 8.65
N ILE A 157 -9.97 -1.70 9.01
CA ILE A 157 -9.06 -2.54 8.26
C ILE A 157 -9.73 -3.90 8.06
N SER A 158 -9.81 -4.36 6.82
CA SER A 158 -10.35 -5.70 6.51
C SER A 158 -9.42 -6.80 7.02
N GLU A 159 -9.89 -8.03 6.96
CA GLU A 159 -9.02 -9.19 7.14
C GLU A 159 -7.92 -9.20 6.08
N VAL A 160 -6.73 -9.64 6.49
CA VAL A 160 -5.57 -9.80 5.62
C VAL A 160 -5.67 -11.13 4.89
N GLU A 161 -5.49 -11.10 3.58
CA GLU A 161 -5.49 -12.28 2.73
C GLU A 161 -4.10 -12.52 2.14
N VAL A 162 -3.60 -13.75 2.25
CA VAL A 162 -2.39 -14.17 1.55
C VAL A 162 -2.70 -14.38 0.08
N ARG A 163 -2.00 -13.66 -0.78
CA ARG A 163 -2.18 -13.76 -2.24
C ARG A 163 -1.15 -14.67 -2.88
N GLU A 164 0.08 -14.58 -2.44
CA GLU A 164 1.19 -15.30 -3.04
C GLU A 164 2.33 -15.47 -2.05
N THR A 165 3.04 -16.57 -2.18
CA THR A 165 4.30 -16.82 -1.49
C THR A 165 5.34 -17.25 -2.51
N LYS A 166 6.49 -16.59 -2.56
CA LYS A 166 7.52 -16.85 -3.54
C LYS A 166 8.91 -16.46 -3.06
N MET A 167 9.92 -16.87 -3.81
CA MET A 167 11.28 -16.41 -3.63
C MET A 167 11.52 -15.13 -4.46
N MET A 168 12.20 -14.16 -3.85
CA MET A 168 12.75 -13.00 -4.53
C MET A 168 14.27 -13.03 -4.36
N GLY A 169 14.98 -13.54 -5.36
CA GLY A 169 16.38 -13.93 -5.20
C GLY A 169 16.49 -15.02 -4.14
N ASP A 170 17.29 -14.80 -3.13
CA ASP A 170 17.51 -15.73 -2.02
C ASP A 170 16.52 -15.52 -0.84
N SER A 171 15.66 -14.52 -0.92
CA SER A 171 14.74 -14.17 0.15
C SER A 171 13.31 -14.61 -0.13
N PRO A 172 12.68 -15.35 0.80
CA PRO A 172 11.27 -15.66 0.69
C PRO A 172 10.43 -14.41 0.99
N ILE A 173 9.38 -14.21 0.20
CA ILE A 173 8.40 -13.15 0.40
C ILE A 173 6.99 -13.71 0.42
N ILE A 174 6.14 -13.08 1.23
CA ILE A 174 4.70 -13.31 1.27
C ILE A 174 3.99 -12.03 0.84
N ILE A 175 3.14 -12.13 -0.15
CA ILE A 175 2.33 -11.02 -0.64
C ILE A 175 0.95 -11.13 -0.05
N LEU A 176 0.52 -10.05 0.58
CA LEU A 176 -0.74 -9.92 1.30
C LEU A 176 -1.58 -8.82 0.66
N ALA A 177 -2.88 -8.99 0.70
CA ALA A 177 -3.84 -7.98 0.28
C ALA A 177 -4.83 -7.69 1.40
N PHE A 178 -5.21 -6.45 1.54
CA PHE A 178 -6.27 -5.97 2.44
C PHE A 178 -6.81 -4.64 1.95
N GLN A 179 -7.94 -4.25 2.53
CA GLN A 179 -8.53 -2.93 2.27
C GLN A 179 -8.72 -2.18 3.59
N THR A 180 -8.71 -0.87 3.48
CA THR A 180 -9.02 0.02 4.59
C THR A 180 -10.16 0.96 4.25
N GLN A 181 -10.90 1.39 5.25
CA GLN A 181 -11.72 2.58 5.18
C GLN A 181 -10.98 3.70 5.90
N GLN A 182 -10.77 4.82 5.22
CA GLN A 182 -10.02 5.94 5.77
C GLN A 182 -10.69 7.27 5.45
N VAL A 183 -10.61 8.17 6.41
CA VAL A 183 -10.93 9.56 6.18
C VAL A 183 -9.85 10.15 5.28
N TYR A 184 -10.26 10.79 4.19
CA TYR A 184 -9.40 11.53 3.30
C TYR A 184 -9.51 13.02 3.57
N CYS A 185 -8.42 13.63 4.01
CA CYS A 185 -8.41 15.03 4.35
C CYS A 185 -7.03 15.65 4.05
N ILE A 186 -7.01 16.67 3.23
CA ILE A 186 -5.82 17.45 2.92
C ILE A 186 -6.00 18.84 3.50
N ARG A 187 -5.01 19.27 4.27
CA ARG A 187 -4.94 20.61 4.88
C ARG A 187 -3.76 21.40 4.35
N ASP A 188 -3.84 22.71 4.45
CA ASP A 188 -2.67 23.58 4.32
C ASP A 188 -1.93 23.70 5.67
N LYS A 189 -0.81 24.43 5.69
CA LYS A 189 0.00 24.68 6.90
C LYS A 189 -0.75 25.48 7.97
N LEU A 190 -1.83 26.16 7.63
CA LEU A 190 -2.67 26.89 8.56
C LEU A 190 -3.78 26.00 9.16
N GLY A 191 -3.87 24.75 8.73
CA GLY A 191 -4.87 23.80 9.16
C GLY A 191 -6.19 23.87 8.42
N SER A 192 -6.32 24.73 7.40
CA SER A 192 -7.54 24.83 6.59
C SER A 192 -7.65 23.63 5.66
N ILE A 193 -8.85 23.07 5.54
CA ILE A 193 -9.13 21.95 4.65
C ILE A 193 -9.11 22.45 3.21
N LYS A 194 -8.30 21.80 2.38
CA LYS A 194 -8.17 22.08 0.95
C LYS A 194 -8.87 21.05 0.09
N GLU A 195 -8.91 19.80 0.54
CA GLU A 195 -9.57 18.71 -0.15
C GLU A 195 -10.08 17.68 0.87
N GLY A 196 -11.20 17.03 0.58
CA GLY A 196 -11.81 16.06 1.49
C GLY A 196 -12.39 16.68 2.74
N GLY A 197 -12.33 15.97 3.84
CA GLY A 197 -12.83 16.37 5.15
C GLY A 197 -13.20 15.18 6.01
N LYS A 198 -13.78 15.46 7.18
CA LYS A 198 -14.15 14.42 8.16
C LYS A 198 -15.15 13.40 7.62
N ASP A 199 -16.00 13.81 6.68
CA ASP A 199 -17.05 12.98 6.09
C ASP A 199 -16.64 12.36 4.75
N THR A 200 -15.42 12.64 4.28
CA THR A 200 -14.89 12.06 3.06
C THR A 200 -14.20 10.75 3.38
N ILE A 201 -14.88 9.63 3.13
CA ILE A 201 -14.38 8.29 3.43
C ILE A 201 -14.02 7.59 2.12
N HIS A 202 -12.78 7.06 2.07
CA HIS A 202 -12.29 6.26 0.98
C HIS A 202 -12.08 4.82 1.43
N THR A 203 -12.41 3.88 0.56
CA THR A 203 -11.92 2.50 0.64
C THR A 203 -10.64 2.41 -0.16
N VAL A 204 -9.55 2.06 0.49
CA VAL A 204 -8.22 1.97 -0.13
C VAL A 204 -7.76 0.52 -0.10
N TYR A 205 -7.34 0.03 -1.25
CA TYR A 205 -6.87 -1.34 -1.45
C TYR A 205 -5.35 -1.38 -1.46
N TYR A 206 -4.77 -2.25 -0.64
CA TYR A 206 -3.32 -2.39 -0.48
C TYR A 206 -2.83 -3.78 -0.86
N ALA A 207 -1.65 -3.82 -1.43
CA ALA A 207 -0.81 -5.01 -1.48
C ALA A 207 0.48 -4.75 -0.71
N TRP A 208 0.81 -5.65 0.19
CA TRP A 208 2.04 -5.64 0.97
C TRP A 208 2.91 -6.84 0.62
N ALA A 209 4.17 -6.60 0.32
CA ALA A 209 5.18 -7.63 0.19
C ALA A 209 6.02 -7.68 1.45
N MET A 210 5.86 -8.76 2.22
CA MET A 210 6.63 -9.01 3.44
C MET A 210 7.82 -9.91 3.10
N GLN A 211 9.01 -9.52 3.52
CA GLN A 211 10.25 -10.26 3.32
C GLN A 211 10.80 -10.76 4.65
N LEU A 212 11.20 -12.03 4.67
CA LEU A 212 11.93 -12.59 5.80
C LEU A 212 13.42 -12.24 5.67
N VAL A 213 13.87 -11.35 6.55
CA VAL A 213 15.24 -10.85 6.58
C VAL A 213 16.07 -11.65 7.58
N GLU A 214 17.23 -12.12 7.14
CA GLU A 214 18.16 -12.87 8.01
C GLU A 214 18.69 -11.97 9.12
N ALA A 215 18.99 -12.59 10.28
CA ALA A 215 19.55 -11.89 11.43
C ALA A 215 20.86 -11.16 11.11
N GLU A 216 21.67 -11.74 10.24
CA GLU A 216 22.95 -11.17 9.78
C GLU A 216 22.79 -9.87 9.01
N GLU A 217 21.68 -9.71 8.27
CA GLU A 217 21.36 -8.49 7.51
C GLU A 217 20.78 -7.38 8.40
N LEU A 218 20.30 -7.74 9.60
CA LEU A 218 19.68 -6.79 10.52
C LEU A 218 20.69 -6.02 11.38
N GLY A 219 21.95 -6.44 11.40
CA GLY A 219 23.03 -5.82 12.13
C GLY A 219 23.33 -6.45 13.49
N GLU A 220 24.22 -5.82 14.26
CA GLU A 220 24.68 -6.34 15.54
C GLU A 220 23.52 -6.50 16.54
N GLY A 221 23.48 -7.67 17.19
CA GLY A 221 22.51 -7.98 18.24
C GLY A 221 21.23 -8.66 17.77
N ALA A 222 21.00 -8.80 16.48
CA ALA A 222 19.87 -9.59 15.97
C ALA A 222 20.18 -11.08 16.06
N ILE A 223 19.30 -11.83 16.75
CA ILE A 223 19.48 -13.27 16.98
C ILE A 223 18.56 -14.10 16.07
N HIS A 224 17.44 -13.51 15.65
CA HIS A 224 16.40 -14.16 14.87
C HIS A 224 16.10 -13.40 13.59
N PRO A 225 15.74 -14.12 12.50
CA PRO A 225 15.21 -13.47 11.32
C PRO A 225 13.89 -12.78 11.65
N ILE A 226 13.63 -11.66 11.01
CA ILE A 226 12.38 -10.92 11.18
C ILE A 226 11.72 -10.62 9.83
N TRP A 227 10.41 -10.51 9.87
CA TRP A 227 9.61 -10.07 8.74
C TRP A 227 9.62 -8.54 8.65
N ARG A 228 9.88 -8.02 7.45
CA ARG A 228 9.84 -6.59 7.16
C ARG A 228 8.96 -6.31 5.95
N LEU A 229 8.25 -5.20 6.00
CA LEU A 229 7.54 -4.68 4.85
C LEU A 229 8.55 -4.18 3.81
N LYS A 230 8.75 -4.97 2.77
CA LYS A 230 9.69 -4.69 1.67
C LYS A 230 9.11 -3.71 0.67
N GLU A 231 7.83 -3.86 0.37
CA GLU A 231 7.11 -2.99 -0.56
C GLU A 231 5.63 -2.89 -0.17
N MET A 232 5.08 -1.71 -0.39
CA MET A 232 3.67 -1.41 -0.21
C MET A 232 3.13 -0.75 -1.48
N GLN A 233 1.98 -1.19 -1.92
CA GLN A 233 1.31 -0.67 -3.09
C GLN A 233 -0.15 -0.38 -2.78
N GLN A 234 -0.64 0.76 -3.22
CA GLN A 234 -2.07 1.02 -3.31
C GLN A 234 -2.55 0.58 -4.69
N LEU A 235 -3.48 -0.38 -4.72
CA LEU A 235 -4.02 -0.95 -5.95
C LEU A 235 -5.20 -0.15 -6.50
N GLY A 236 -5.89 0.57 -5.63
CA GLY A 236 -7.03 1.39 -6.01
C GLY A 236 -7.64 2.12 -4.84
N VAL A 237 -8.45 3.13 -5.15
CA VAL A 237 -9.23 3.90 -4.18
C VAL A 237 -10.66 4.02 -4.68
N ALA A 238 -11.62 3.75 -3.81
CA ALA A 238 -13.04 3.97 -4.06
C ALA A 238 -13.57 5.00 -3.06
N ALA A 239 -14.27 6.02 -3.56
CA ALA A 239 -15.00 6.93 -2.70
C ALA A 239 -16.32 6.29 -2.26
N LEU A 240 -16.63 6.36 -0.97
CA LEU A 240 -17.97 6.08 -0.46
C LEU A 240 -18.82 7.34 -0.66
N ILE A 241 -19.90 7.20 -1.40
CA ILE A 241 -20.88 8.27 -1.66
C ILE A 241 -21.99 8.19 -0.62
#